data_d58d369bef29fb8e45b0a034a084b457
#
_entry.id   d58d369bef29fb8e45b0a034a084b457
#
_cell.length_a   1.000
_cell.length_b   1.000
_cell.length_c   1.000
_cell.angle_alpha   90.00
_cell.angle_beta   90.00
_cell.angle_gamma   90.00
#
_symmetry.space_group_name_H-M   'P 1'
#
loop_
_entity.id
_entity.type
_entity.pdbx_description
1 polymer ?
#
loop_
_entity_poly.entity_id
_entity_poly.type
_entity_poly.pdbx_seq_one_letter_code
_entity_poly.pdbx_strand_id
1 'polypeptide(L)'
;MQELFDYQIAKGNMNVLNMLNVKYLILRNQQGGQQPMHNDKALGNAWFVSKLSIENSDNEVMQRLEDFNPQQEALATLKDLKTPLPQQYTVDSTATISLKSYKPDALKYESKNSNAGLAVFSEMYYPHGWKATIDGKEVPIYQVDYALRALSVPAGTHQIRFAFEPEVVSIGSKIALVGYLLLAIWGAVIIGGAIMIARGLRKQKVN
;
A
#
# COMPACT_ATOMS: atom_id res chain seq x y z
N MET A 1 12.87 4.26 -0.49
CA MET A 1 13.15 3.78 0.89
C MET A 1 14.63 3.90 1.27
N GLN A 2 15.57 3.52 0.41
CA GLN A 2 17.01 3.68 0.68
C GLN A 2 17.37 5.14 1.02
N GLU A 3 16.90 6.10 0.24
CA GLU A 3 17.15 7.53 0.49
C GLU A 3 16.59 8.00 1.84
N LEU A 4 15.37 7.54 2.21
CA LEU A 4 14.81 7.87 3.52
C LEU A 4 15.67 7.30 4.66
N PHE A 5 16.25 6.11 4.46
CA PHE A 5 17.19 5.52 5.40
C PHE A 5 18.46 6.36 5.49
N ASP A 6 19.11 6.66 4.36
CA ASP A 6 20.41 7.31 4.31
C ASP A 6 20.36 8.77 4.78
N TYR A 7 19.29 9.49 4.42
CA TYR A 7 19.19 10.93 4.70
C TYR A 7 18.49 11.26 6.02
N GLN A 8 17.66 10.35 6.57
CA GLN A 8 16.86 10.62 7.75
C GLN A 8 17.10 9.61 8.88
N ILE A 9 16.91 8.31 8.61
CA ILE A 9 16.96 7.28 9.67
C ILE A 9 18.38 7.11 10.19
N ALA A 10 19.39 7.07 9.31
CA ALA A 10 20.80 6.96 9.68
C ALA A 10 21.29 8.16 10.52
N LYS A 11 20.64 9.31 10.36
CA LYS A 11 20.91 10.53 11.17
C LYS A 11 20.15 10.55 12.50
N GLY A 12 19.33 9.52 12.78
CA GLY A 12 18.56 9.42 14.01
C GLY A 12 17.30 10.28 14.05
N ASN A 13 16.71 10.63 12.89
CA ASN A 13 15.48 11.39 12.85
C ASN A 13 14.31 10.60 13.45
N MET A 14 13.94 10.95 14.69
CA MET A 14 12.87 10.29 15.43
C MET A 14 11.49 10.55 14.84
N ASN A 15 11.25 11.70 14.18
CA ASN A 15 9.96 11.98 13.54
C ASN A 15 9.68 11.01 12.41
N VAL A 16 10.70 10.67 11.62
CA VAL A 16 10.60 9.66 10.57
C VAL A 16 10.36 8.26 11.16
N LEU A 17 11.03 7.90 12.23
CA LEU A 17 10.78 6.62 12.91
C LEU A 17 9.37 6.55 13.52
N ASN A 18 8.85 7.67 14.05
CA ASN A 18 7.49 7.78 14.58
C ASN A 18 6.43 7.55 13.49
N MET A 19 6.58 8.22 12.33
CA MET A 19 5.64 8.06 11.20
C MET A 19 5.70 6.66 10.55
N LEU A 20 6.86 6.01 10.61
CA LEU A 20 7.03 4.62 10.16
C LEU A 20 6.55 3.60 11.20
N ASN A 21 5.93 4.06 12.30
CA ASN A 21 5.41 3.22 13.39
C ASN A 21 6.48 2.28 13.99
N VAL A 22 7.73 2.75 14.09
CA VAL A 22 8.81 2.01 14.73
C VAL A 22 8.59 2.00 16.23
N LYS A 23 8.19 0.86 16.78
CA LYS A 23 7.85 0.70 18.20
C LYS A 23 9.06 0.37 19.08
N TYR A 24 10.08 -0.23 18.53
CA TYR A 24 11.28 -0.61 19.27
C TYR A 24 12.54 -0.25 18.50
N LEU A 25 13.51 0.31 19.22
CA LEU A 25 14.87 0.57 18.74
C LEU A 25 15.81 -0.41 19.47
N ILE A 26 16.65 -1.12 18.73
CA ILE A 26 17.66 -2.01 19.30
C ILE A 26 18.96 -1.22 19.37
N LEU A 27 19.32 -0.79 20.58
CA LEU A 27 20.55 -0.04 20.83
C LEU A 27 21.65 -0.98 21.30
N ARG A 28 22.90 -0.67 20.93
CA ARG A 28 24.08 -1.34 21.50
C ARG A 28 24.49 -0.61 22.78
N ASN A 29 24.63 -1.36 23.87
CA ASN A 29 25.22 -0.81 25.10
C ASN A 29 26.75 -0.74 25.00
N GLN A 30 27.38 -0.10 25.97
CA GLN A 30 28.84 0.08 26.01
C GLN A 30 29.63 -1.26 26.12
N GLN A 31 28.96 -2.34 26.52
CA GLN A 31 29.55 -3.68 26.67
C GLN A 31 29.29 -4.55 25.41
N GLY A 32 28.76 -3.98 24.34
CA GLY A 32 28.46 -4.68 23.08
C GLY A 32 27.15 -5.49 23.07
N GLY A 33 26.41 -5.51 24.19
CA GLY A 33 25.09 -6.12 24.26
C GLY A 33 24.02 -5.31 23.54
N GLN A 34 22.93 -5.96 23.11
CA GLN A 34 21.77 -5.33 22.50
C GLN A 34 20.70 -5.07 23.57
N GLN A 35 20.13 -3.88 23.57
CA GLN A 35 19.05 -3.51 24.48
C GLN A 35 17.89 -2.90 23.68
N PRO A 36 16.66 -3.46 23.77
CA PRO A 36 15.48 -2.86 23.15
C PRO A 36 15.04 -1.63 23.96
N MET A 37 14.78 -0.54 23.25
CA MET A 37 14.18 0.67 23.79
C MET A 37 12.81 0.86 23.15
N HIS A 38 11.77 1.00 23.95
CA HIS A 38 10.41 1.26 23.46
C HIS A 38 10.28 2.71 22.99
N ASN A 39 9.59 2.91 21.86
CA ASN A 39 9.29 4.23 21.31
C ASN A 39 7.81 4.57 21.56
N ASP A 40 7.53 5.33 22.62
CA ASP A 40 6.17 5.75 22.97
C ASP A 40 5.57 6.79 22.03
N LYS A 41 6.38 7.36 21.11
CA LYS A 41 5.96 8.37 20.14
C LYS A 41 5.62 7.80 18.77
N ALA A 42 5.64 6.47 18.57
CA ALA A 42 5.20 5.83 17.35
C ALA A 42 3.73 6.17 17.07
N LEU A 43 3.42 6.68 15.86
CA LEU A 43 2.08 7.23 15.51
C LEU A 43 1.02 6.15 15.23
N GLY A 44 1.40 4.88 15.27
CA GLY A 44 0.48 3.78 14.98
C GLY A 44 0.35 3.51 13.48
N ASN A 45 -0.70 2.78 13.11
CA ASN A 45 -0.90 2.34 11.73
C ASN A 45 -1.51 3.43 10.84
N ALA A 46 -2.24 4.39 11.43
CA ALA A 46 -2.83 5.51 10.72
C ALA A 46 -3.25 6.63 11.69
N TRP A 47 -3.27 7.87 11.23
CA TRP A 47 -3.67 9.06 11.99
C TRP A 47 -4.19 10.15 11.07
N PHE A 48 -4.92 11.11 11.62
CA PHE A 48 -5.35 12.31 10.91
C PHE A 48 -4.36 13.44 11.15
N VAL A 49 -4.12 14.26 10.11
CA VAL A 49 -3.29 15.46 10.19
C VAL A 49 -4.12 16.72 10.00
N SER A 50 -3.69 17.82 10.62
CA SER A 50 -4.36 19.12 10.52
C SER A 50 -3.85 19.99 9.37
N LYS A 51 -2.69 19.66 8.79
CA LYS A 51 -2.05 20.45 7.74
C LYS A 51 -1.47 19.56 6.65
N LEU A 52 -1.63 20.01 5.39
CA LEU A 52 -0.93 19.47 4.23
C LEU A 52 -0.05 20.58 3.66
N SER A 53 1.26 20.41 3.69
CA SER A 53 2.21 21.30 3.03
C SER A 53 2.60 20.75 1.68
N ILE A 54 2.67 21.64 0.70
CA ILE A 54 3.02 21.29 -0.67
C ILE A 54 4.38 21.89 -0.98
N GLU A 55 5.31 21.02 -1.29
CA GLU A 55 6.69 21.37 -1.65
C GLU A 55 6.87 21.27 -3.18
N ASN A 56 7.88 21.95 -3.72
CA ASN A 56 8.08 22.00 -5.17
C ASN A 56 8.74 20.72 -5.72
N SER A 57 9.43 19.97 -4.87
CA SER A 57 10.16 18.76 -5.28
C SER A 57 10.28 17.73 -4.17
N ASP A 58 10.57 16.46 -4.54
CA ASP A 58 10.84 15.38 -3.59
C ASP A 58 12.07 15.69 -2.71
N ASN A 59 13.05 16.42 -3.23
CA ASN A 59 14.21 16.84 -2.46
C ASN A 59 13.81 17.83 -1.36
N GLU A 60 12.90 18.75 -1.63
CA GLU A 60 12.36 19.65 -0.62
C GLU A 60 11.54 18.91 0.43
N VAL A 61 10.69 17.95 0.01
CA VAL A 61 10.01 17.05 0.94
C VAL A 61 11.01 16.34 1.83
N MET A 62 12.08 15.75 1.26
CA MET A 62 13.12 15.05 2.01
C MET A 62 13.81 15.96 3.04
N GLN A 63 14.13 17.20 2.68
CA GLN A 63 14.73 18.18 3.61
C GLN A 63 13.74 18.59 4.71
N ARG A 64 12.48 18.83 4.35
CA ARG A 64 11.44 19.20 5.33
C ARG A 64 11.15 18.11 6.36
N LEU A 65 11.42 16.83 6.06
CA LEU A 65 11.31 15.74 7.05
C LEU A 65 12.22 15.94 8.28
N GLU A 66 13.26 16.79 8.21
CA GLU A 66 14.14 17.06 9.35
C GLU A 66 13.40 17.85 10.46
N ASP A 67 12.50 18.76 10.08
CA ASP A 67 11.88 19.74 11.01
C ASP A 67 10.35 19.64 11.12
N PHE A 68 9.70 18.70 10.41
CA PHE A 68 8.25 18.60 10.44
C PHE A 68 7.73 17.79 11.64
N ASN A 69 6.48 18.02 11.98
CA ASN A 69 5.77 17.22 12.98
C ASN A 69 4.79 16.27 12.29
N PRO A 70 5.13 14.98 12.11
CA PRO A 70 4.28 14.03 11.38
C PRO A 70 2.92 13.78 12.03
N GLN A 71 2.75 14.10 13.31
CA GLN A 71 1.45 13.98 13.99
C GLN A 71 0.45 15.04 13.52
N GLN A 72 0.91 16.17 13.03
CA GLN A 72 0.07 17.32 12.69
C GLN A 72 0.11 17.69 11.22
N GLU A 73 1.20 17.39 10.53
CA GLU A 73 1.48 17.84 9.17
C GLU A 73 1.82 16.63 8.27
N ALA A 74 1.33 16.68 7.04
CA ALA A 74 1.79 15.82 5.95
C ALA A 74 2.45 16.69 4.88
N LEU A 75 3.48 16.15 4.24
CA LEU A 75 4.24 16.80 3.17
C LEU A 75 3.97 16.10 1.84
N ALA A 76 3.67 16.85 0.78
CA ALA A 76 3.46 16.30 -0.56
C ALA A 76 4.04 17.23 -1.62
N THR A 77 4.19 16.72 -2.85
CA THR A 77 4.40 17.58 -4.03
C THR A 77 3.12 17.65 -4.86
N LEU A 78 2.99 18.64 -5.74
CA LEU A 78 1.83 18.74 -6.63
C LEU A 78 1.65 17.50 -7.52
N LYS A 79 2.73 16.84 -7.92
CA LYS A 79 2.67 15.61 -8.73
C LYS A 79 2.08 14.42 -7.97
N ASP A 80 2.19 14.40 -6.65
CA ASP A 80 1.71 13.31 -5.78
C ASP A 80 0.21 13.44 -5.50
N LEU A 81 -0.34 14.65 -5.73
CA LEU A 81 -1.75 14.94 -5.56
C LEU A 81 -2.51 14.73 -6.87
N LYS A 82 -3.21 13.61 -6.99
CA LYS A 82 -4.06 13.30 -8.17
C LYS A 82 -5.23 14.26 -8.34
N THR A 83 -5.69 14.84 -7.23
CA THR A 83 -6.71 15.87 -7.17
C THR A 83 -6.31 16.93 -6.14
N PRO A 84 -6.68 18.20 -6.31
CA PRO A 84 -6.42 19.23 -5.31
C PRO A 84 -7.03 18.85 -3.96
N LEU A 85 -6.25 19.03 -2.89
CA LEU A 85 -6.67 18.80 -1.51
C LEU A 85 -6.60 20.11 -0.71
N PRO A 86 -7.46 20.30 0.31
CA PRO A 86 -7.30 21.38 1.26
C PRO A 86 -5.94 21.30 1.95
N GLN A 87 -5.34 22.45 2.25
CA GLN A 87 -4.08 22.52 3.00
C GLN A 87 -4.28 22.57 4.51
N GLN A 88 -5.51 22.84 4.98
CA GLN A 88 -5.86 22.89 6.39
C GLN A 88 -7.07 22.01 6.66
N TYR A 89 -7.02 21.27 7.76
CA TYR A 89 -8.06 20.37 8.20
C TYR A 89 -8.37 20.60 9.67
N THR A 90 -9.64 20.52 10.03
CA THR A 90 -10.06 20.54 11.43
C THR A 90 -10.10 19.11 11.96
N VAL A 91 -9.11 18.74 12.75
CA VAL A 91 -9.05 17.42 13.42
C VAL A 91 -9.60 17.61 14.84
N ASP A 92 -10.67 16.89 15.16
CA ASP A 92 -11.19 16.88 16.53
C ASP A 92 -10.44 15.85 17.40
N SER A 93 -10.48 16.07 18.73
CA SER A 93 -9.78 15.20 19.69
C SER A 93 -10.35 13.77 19.76
N THR A 94 -11.53 13.54 19.18
CA THR A 94 -12.19 12.24 19.15
C THR A 94 -11.99 11.50 17.83
N ALA A 95 -11.32 12.15 16.85
CA ALA A 95 -11.03 11.54 15.57
C ALA A 95 -10.10 10.35 15.75
N THR A 96 -10.52 9.21 15.25
CA THR A 96 -9.78 7.95 15.36
C THR A 96 -9.73 7.24 14.02
N ILE A 97 -8.66 6.50 13.81
CA ILE A 97 -8.54 5.56 12.70
C ILE A 97 -7.79 4.32 13.21
N SER A 98 -8.38 3.15 13.06
CA SER A 98 -7.85 1.92 13.62
C SER A 98 -7.78 0.81 12.60
N LEU A 99 -6.66 0.08 12.60
CA LEU A 99 -6.46 -1.12 11.78
C LEU A 99 -7.31 -2.26 12.37
N LYS A 100 -8.18 -2.85 11.55
CA LYS A 100 -9.07 -3.97 11.93
C LYS A 100 -8.58 -5.30 11.38
N SER A 101 -7.90 -5.30 10.23
CA SER A 101 -7.35 -6.52 9.62
C SER A 101 -6.13 -6.17 8.81
N TYR A 102 -5.09 -6.98 8.98
CA TYR A 102 -3.83 -6.91 8.23
C TYR A 102 -3.61 -8.24 7.50
N LYS A 103 -3.54 -8.17 6.18
CA LYS A 103 -3.10 -9.27 5.30
C LYS A 103 -2.07 -8.71 4.33
N PRO A 104 -1.17 -9.51 3.77
CA PRO A 104 -0.15 -9.02 2.84
C PRO A 104 -0.70 -8.28 1.61
N ASP A 105 -1.89 -8.66 1.17
CA ASP A 105 -2.59 -8.14 -0.01
C ASP A 105 -3.85 -7.30 0.31
N ALA A 106 -4.22 -7.19 1.60
CA ALA A 106 -5.44 -6.47 1.99
C ALA A 106 -5.37 -5.90 3.41
N LEU A 107 -5.63 -4.61 3.54
CA LEU A 107 -5.71 -3.91 4.82
C LEU A 107 -7.12 -3.38 5.01
N LYS A 108 -7.64 -3.46 6.24
CA LYS A 108 -8.93 -2.88 6.59
C LYS A 108 -8.80 -1.99 7.79
N TYR A 109 -9.33 -0.77 7.68
CA TYR A 109 -9.37 0.22 8.75
C TYR A 109 -10.80 0.66 8.98
N GLU A 110 -11.06 1.16 10.17
CA GLU A 110 -12.27 1.89 10.54
C GLU A 110 -11.86 3.27 11.00
N SER A 111 -12.47 4.30 10.41
CA SER A 111 -12.29 5.69 10.81
C SER A 111 -13.55 6.23 11.46
N LYS A 112 -13.36 7.18 12.39
CA LYS A 112 -14.44 7.98 12.99
C LYS A 112 -13.89 9.40 13.14
N ASN A 113 -14.54 10.38 12.53
CA ASN A 113 -14.14 11.79 12.53
C ASN A 113 -15.37 12.68 12.32
N SER A 114 -15.45 13.80 13.02
CA SER A 114 -16.56 14.74 12.89
C SER A 114 -16.48 15.62 11.66
N ASN A 115 -15.28 15.84 11.13
CA ASN A 115 -15.00 16.66 9.96
C ASN A 115 -14.28 15.82 8.90
N ALA A 116 -14.42 16.20 7.61
CA ALA A 116 -13.58 15.62 6.58
C ALA A 116 -12.10 15.87 6.90
N GLY A 117 -11.25 14.85 6.74
CA GLY A 117 -9.86 14.89 7.17
C GLY A 117 -8.90 14.22 6.18
N LEU A 118 -7.62 14.56 6.29
CA LEU A 118 -6.54 13.85 5.62
C LEU A 118 -5.99 12.80 6.58
N ALA A 119 -6.17 11.53 6.24
CA ALA A 119 -5.62 10.40 6.99
C ALA A 119 -4.30 9.95 6.37
N VAL A 120 -3.25 9.87 7.17
CA VAL A 120 -1.95 9.30 6.81
C VAL A 120 -1.88 7.87 7.34
N PHE A 121 -1.34 6.97 6.53
CA PHE A 121 -1.17 5.55 6.87
C PHE A 121 0.31 5.21 6.88
N SER A 122 0.77 4.55 7.94
CA SER A 122 2.14 4.06 8.06
C SER A 122 2.37 2.83 7.15
N GLU A 123 2.07 3.02 5.87
CA GLU A 123 2.19 2.02 4.81
C GLU A 123 2.92 2.66 3.62
N MET A 124 3.86 1.91 3.04
CA MET A 124 4.63 2.42 1.92
C MET A 124 3.75 2.68 0.70
N TYR A 125 3.85 3.88 0.13
CA TYR A 125 3.23 4.18 -1.15
C TYR A 125 3.90 3.36 -2.25
N TYR A 126 3.08 2.67 -3.02
CA TYR A 126 3.49 1.96 -4.22
C TYR A 126 2.43 2.20 -5.31
N PRO A 127 2.79 2.83 -6.45
CA PRO A 127 1.82 3.31 -7.43
C PRO A 127 1.10 2.22 -8.21
N HIS A 128 1.62 0.98 -8.19
CA HIS A 128 1.11 -0.10 -9.03
C HIS A 128 0.43 -1.18 -8.20
N GLY A 129 -0.86 -1.38 -8.45
CA GLY A 129 -1.63 -2.51 -7.92
C GLY A 129 -2.40 -2.25 -6.62
N TRP A 130 -2.04 -1.27 -5.80
CA TRP A 130 -2.85 -0.92 -4.64
C TRP A 130 -4.04 -0.04 -5.02
N LYS A 131 -5.21 -0.46 -4.59
CA LYS A 131 -6.46 0.30 -4.67
C LYS A 131 -6.98 0.59 -3.27
N ALA A 132 -7.61 1.75 -3.09
CA ALA A 132 -8.26 2.10 -1.85
C ALA A 132 -9.77 2.30 -2.07
N THR A 133 -10.57 1.84 -1.11
CA THR A 133 -12.01 2.12 -1.10
C THR A 133 -12.43 2.64 0.26
N ILE A 134 -13.39 3.58 0.26
CA ILE A 134 -14.11 4.03 1.45
C ILE A 134 -15.57 3.63 1.25
N ASP A 135 -16.10 2.79 2.14
CA ASP A 135 -17.46 2.21 2.08
C ASP A 135 -17.76 1.57 0.71
N GLY A 136 -16.75 0.90 0.13
CA GLY A 136 -16.84 0.24 -1.16
C GLY A 136 -16.66 1.14 -2.38
N LYS A 137 -16.57 2.46 -2.23
CA LYS A 137 -16.29 3.40 -3.34
C LYS A 137 -14.79 3.62 -3.48
N GLU A 138 -14.27 3.47 -4.69
CA GLU A 138 -12.85 3.69 -4.98
C GLU A 138 -12.48 5.16 -4.78
N VAL A 139 -11.33 5.38 -4.12
CA VAL A 139 -10.77 6.70 -3.83
C VAL A 139 -9.29 6.74 -4.21
N PRO A 140 -8.77 7.92 -4.60
CA PRO A 140 -7.35 8.06 -4.91
C PRO A 140 -6.48 7.88 -3.68
N ILE A 141 -5.36 7.17 -3.84
CA ILE A 141 -4.27 7.11 -2.87
C ILE A 141 -3.28 8.21 -3.22
N TYR A 142 -2.93 9.04 -2.23
CA TYR A 142 -1.92 10.09 -2.36
C TYR A 142 -0.61 9.62 -1.74
N GLN A 143 0.51 10.06 -2.31
CA GLN A 143 1.82 9.91 -1.69
C GLN A 143 2.07 11.12 -0.79
N VAL A 144 2.47 10.89 0.45
CA VAL A 144 2.85 11.92 1.42
C VAL A 144 4.10 11.50 2.17
N ASP A 145 4.75 12.46 2.81
CA ASP A 145 5.91 12.24 3.68
C ASP A 145 7.00 11.40 2.99
N TYR A 146 7.18 11.70 1.70
CA TYR A 146 8.11 11.02 0.80
C TYR A 146 7.73 9.57 0.43
N ALA A 147 7.18 8.80 1.36
CA ALA A 147 7.02 7.36 1.18
C ALA A 147 5.68 6.79 1.67
N LEU A 148 4.85 7.55 2.36
CA LEU A 148 3.63 7.06 2.98
C LEU A 148 2.39 7.26 2.09
N ARG A 149 1.30 6.59 2.46
CA ARG A 149 -0.01 6.73 1.81
C ARG A 149 -0.89 7.68 2.59
N ALA A 150 -1.71 8.44 1.87
CA ALA A 150 -2.79 9.22 2.48
C ALA A 150 -4.09 9.08 1.70
N LEU A 151 -5.21 9.28 2.41
CA LEU A 151 -6.56 9.36 1.86
C LEU A 151 -7.28 10.59 2.38
N SER A 152 -8.09 11.22 1.55
CA SER A 152 -9.11 12.15 1.98
C SER A 152 -10.33 11.36 2.48
N VAL A 153 -10.62 11.45 3.77
CA VAL A 153 -11.69 10.70 4.43
C VAL A 153 -12.85 11.65 4.75
N PRO A 154 -14.09 11.37 4.33
CA PRO A 154 -15.26 12.19 4.65
C PRO A 154 -15.52 12.24 6.16
N ALA A 155 -16.37 13.18 6.61
CA ALA A 155 -16.88 13.18 7.98
C ALA A 155 -17.79 11.98 8.23
N GLY A 156 -17.68 11.36 9.40
CA GLY A 156 -18.50 10.21 9.79
C GLY A 156 -17.67 9.01 10.24
N THR A 157 -18.34 7.87 10.27
CA THR A 157 -17.73 6.55 10.52
C THR A 157 -17.66 5.79 9.20
N HIS A 158 -16.45 5.39 8.80
CA HIS A 158 -16.21 4.80 7.49
C HIS A 158 -15.37 3.54 7.59
N GLN A 159 -15.63 2.60 6.67
CA GLN A 159 -14.80 1.41 6.45
C GLN A 159 -13.84 1.69 5.29
N ILE A 160 -12.54 1.65 5.57
CA ILE A 160 -11.48 1.87 4.60
C ILE A 160 -10.84 0.53 4.28
N ARG A 161 -10.68 0.22 3.00
CA ARG A 161 -9.99 -0.98 2.54
C ARG A 161 -8.92 -0.61 1.53
N PHE A 162 -7.71 -1.12 1.75
CA PHE A 162 -6.69 -1.23 0.72
C PHE A 162 -6.64 -2.66 0.22
N ALA A 163 -6.51 -2.84 -1.10
CA ALA A 163 -6.34 -4.14 -1.72
C ALA A 163 -5.24 -4.07 -2.79
N PHE A 164 -4.38 -5.09 -2.81
CA PHE A 164 -3.35 -5.22 -3.84
C PHE A 164 -3.88 -6.05 -5.00
N GLU A 165 -4.25 -5.37 -6.09
CA GLU A 165 -4.89 -5.96 -7.28
C GLU A 165 -4.15 -5.49 -8.54
N PRO A 166 -2.91 -5.95 -8.80
CA PRO A 166 -2.14 -5.51 -9.95
C PRO A 166 -2.74 -6.05 -11.24
N GLU A 167 -3.05 -5.15 -12.18
CA GLU A 167 -3.67 -5.49 -13.47
C GLU A 167 -2.85 -6.50 -14.27
N VAL A 168 -1.53 -6.42 -14.18
CA VAL A 168 -0.60 -7.33 -14.87
C VAL A 168 -0.85 -8.79 -14.50
N VAL A 169 -1.15 -9.08 -13.22
CA VAL A 169 -1.47 -10.44 -12.76
C VAL A 169 -2.82 -10.91 -13.32
N SER A 170 -3.82 -10.01 -13.31
CA SER A 170 -5.14 -10.31 -13.87
C SER A 170 -5.08 -10.61 -15.37
N ILE A 171 -4.36 -9.77 -16.14
CA ILE A 171 -4.17 -9.96 -17.58
C ILE A 171 -3.36 -11.22 -17.85
N GLY A 172 -2.24 -11.43 -17.14
CA GLY A 172 -1.40 -12.63 -17.27
C GLY A 172 -2.17 -13.92 -17.02
N SER A 173 -3.02 -13.95 -15.99
CA SER A 173 -3.86 -15.11 -15.67
C SER A 173 -4.87 -15.43 -16.78
N LYS A 174 -5.46 -14.42 -17.42
CA LYS A 174 -6.38 -14.59 -18.56
C LYS A 174 -5.64 -15.14 -19.78
N ILE A 175 -4.46 -14.61 -20.09
CA ILE A 175 -3.62 -15.12 -21.20
C ILE A 175 -3.21 -16.57 -20.94
N ALA A 176 -2.78 -16.89 -19.72
CA ALA A 176 -2.42 -18.25 -19.34
C ALA A 176 -3.60 -19.22 -19.48
N LEU A 177 -4.81 -18.80 -19.05
CA LEU A 177 -6.02 -19.62 -19.21
C LEU A 177 -6.31 -19.94 -20.69
N VAL A 178 -6.26 -18.94 -21.56
CA VAL A 178 -6.44 -19.13 -23.01
C VAL A 178 -5.39 -20.09 -23.56
N GLY A 179 -4.12 -19.95 -23.16
CA GLY A 179 -3.04 -20.86 -23.54
C GLY A 179 -3.31 -22.31 -23.12
N TYR A 180 -3.75 -22.53 -21.88
CA TYR A 180 -4.11 -23.85 -21.38
C TYR A 180 -5.29 -24.47 -22.14
N LEU A 181 -6.32 -23.69 -22.49
CA LEU A 181 -7.44 -24.15 -23.28
C LEU A 181 -7.02 -24.60 -24.71
N LEU A 182 -6.15 -23.82 -25.36
CA LEU A 182 -5.61 -24.17 -26.68
C LEU A 182 -4.79 -25.47 -26.62
N LEU A 183 -3.94 -25.61 -25.59
CA LEU A 183 -3.18 -26.85 -25.39
C LEU A 183 -4.09 -28.07 -25.15
N ALA A 184 -5.16 -27.90 -24.37
CA ALA A 184 -6.13 -28.96 -24.13
C ALA A 184 -6.85 -29.39 -25.42
N ILE A 185 -7.29 -28.44 -26.25
CA ILE A 185 -7.91 -28.70 -27.54
C ILE A 185 -6.91 -29.44 -28.44
N TRP A 186 -5.67 -28.99 -28.53
CA TRP A 186 -4.64 -29.63 -29.37
C TRP A 186 -4.35 -31.06 -28.92
N GLY A 187 -4.24 -31.27 -27.60
CA GLY A 187 -4.10 -32.59 -27.02
C GLY A 187 -5.28 -33.51 -27.36
N ALA A 188 -6.51 -33.02 -27.29
CA ALA A 188 -7.70 -33.78 -27.64
C ALA A 188 -7.72 -34.19 -29.14
N VAL A 189 -7.29 -33.28 -30.03
CA VAL A 189 -7.18 -33.56 -31.48
C VAL A 189 -6.15 -34.66 -31.76
N ILE A 190 -4.97 -34.61 -31.13
CA ILE A 190 -3.91 -35.60 -31.28
C ILE A 190 -4.41 -36.96 -30.79
N ILE A 191 -5.00 -37.04 -29.61
CA ILE A 191 -5.52 -38.27 -29.01
C ILE A 191 -6.64 -38.86 -29.90
N GLY A 192 -7.58 -38.02 -30.36
CA GLY A 192 -8.65 -38.42 -31.26
C GLY A 192 -8.14 -38.96 -32.57
N GLY A 193 -7.14 -38.32 -33.18
CA GLY A 193 -6.44 -38.77 -34.37
C GLY A 193 -5.75 -40.13 -34.19
N ALA A 194 -5.02 -40.29 -33.10
CA ALA A 194 -4.36 -41.55 -32.76
C ALA A 194 -5.36 -42.71 -32.58
N ILE A 195 -6.49 -42.45 -31.93
CA ILE A 195 -7.57 -43.45 -31.76
C ILE A 195 -8.18 -43.85 -33.11
N MET A 196 -8.42 -42.87 -34.00
CA MET A 196 -8.96 -43.16 -35.34
C MET A 196 -8.00 -44.01 -36.18
N ILE A 197 -6.71 -43.70 -36.18
CA ILE A 197 -5.68 -44.47 -36.85
C ILE A 197 -5.62 -45.89 -36.29
N ALA A 198 -5.61 -46.07 -34.98
CA ALA A 198 -5.57 -47.34 -34.31
C ALA A 198 -6.80 -48.22 -34.65
N ARG A 199 -7.99 -47.60 -34.74
CA ARG A 199 -9.24 -48.29 -35.17
C ARG A 199 -9.21 -48.69 -36.65
N GLY A 200 -8.63 -47.83 -37.52
CA GLY A 200 -8.45 -48.14 -38.96
C GLY A 200 -7.54 -49.38 -39.21
N LEU A 201 -6.39 -49.39 -38.49
CA LEU A 201 -5.45 -50.52 -38.59
C LEU A 201 -6.01 -51.85 -38.07
N ARG A 202 -6.88 -51.83 -37.05
CA ARG A 202 -7.57 -53.04 -36.57
C ARG A 202 -8.56 -53.60 -37.59
N LYS A 203 -9.26 -52.71 -38.30
CA LYS A 203 -10.22 -53.19 -39.36
C LYS A 203 -9.51 -53.87 -40.55
N GLN A 204 -8.29 -53.45 -40.92
CA GLN A 204 -7.51 -54.08 -42.01
C GLN A 204 -6.90 -55.43 -41.63
N LYS A 205 -6.74 -55.74 -40.33
CA LYS A 205 -6.24 -57.09 -39.90
C LYS A 205 -7.31 -58.19 -39.80
N VAL A 206 -8.59 -57.83 -39.92
CA VAL A 206 -9.72 -58.79 -39.78
C VAL A 206 -10.31 -59.19 -41.12
N ASN A 207 -9.89 -58.58 -42.24
CA ASN A 207 -10.16 -59.00 -43.63
C ASN A 207 -8.91 -59.65 -44.22
#